data_2202a63b8d74b94b1d4dfa68788cb79a
#
_entry.id   2202a63b8d74b94b1d4dfa68788cb79a
#
_cell.length_a   1.000
_cell.length_b   1.000
_cell.length_c   1.000
_cell.angle_alpha   90.00
_cell.angle_beta   90.00
_cell.angle_gamma   90.00
#
_symmetry.space_group_name_H-M   'P 1'
#
loop_
_entity.id
_entity.type
_entity.pdbx_description
1 polymer ?
#
loop_
_entity_poly.entity_id
_entity_poly.type
_entity_poly.pdbx_seq_one_letter_code
_entity_poly.pdbx_strand_id
1 'polypeptide(L)'
;QQPYKNGKLGLDNPDYWVLYTMEAMAISPEKLDAGLVCFYLFNIVHLKEGEGIFQDAGIPHAYLRGQNVELMACSDNVIRGGLTPKYVDIVELLKIVDCREVTPQIISAAPQNQSEFTYKTPVKDFALAQIRVEAQQHTELTLQSAGTLLVMQGELKIQEKPTALTLKQGESAFITADSNVEIMSEKGGYAFLAKLP
;
A
#
# COMPACT_ATOMS: atom_id res chain seq x y z
N GLN A 1 33.23 9.16 -1.69
CA GLN A 1 31.91 9.83 -1.71
C GLN A 1 30.97 8.97 -2.52
N GLN A 2 29.82 8.62 -1.94
CA GLN A 2 28.85 7.73 -2.60
C GLN A 2 28.08 8.52 -3.68
N PRO A 3 28.12 8.09 -4.96
CA PRO A 3 27.56 8.86 -6.09
C PRO A 3 26.07 9.16 -5.95
N TYR A 4 25.31 8.28 -5.31
CA TYR A 4 23.85 8.47 -5.14
C TYR A 4 23.52 9.55 -4.08
N LYS A 5 24.41 9.82 -3.10
CA LYS A 5 24.24 10.89 -2.10
C LYS A 5 24.58 12.28 -2.65
N ASN A 6 25.36 12.34 -3.73
CA ASN A 6 25.83 13.61 -4.32
C ASN A 6 24.93 14.11 -5.45
N GLY A 7 23.75 13.52 -5.65
CA GLY A 7 22.83 13.88 -6.71
C GLY A 7 23.31 13.56 -8.13
N LYS A 8 24.38 12.77 -8.28
CA LYS A 8 24.89 12.32 -9.58
C LYS A 8 24.04 11.23 -10.23
N LEU A 9 23.28 10.48 -9.41
CA LEU A 9 22.35 9.45 -9.84
C LEU A 9 20.93 9.88 -9.46
N GLY A 10 20.03 9.87 -10.42
CA GLY A 10 18.61 10.12 -10.20
C GLY A 10 17.86 8.88 -9.69
N LEU A 11 16.64 9.08 -9.20
CA LEU A 11 15.79 8.00 -8.69
C LEU A 11 15.33 7.01 -9.78
N ASP A 12 15.41 7.39 -11.05
CA ASP A 12 15.13 6.51 -12.19
C ASP A 12 16.32 5.62 -12.57
N ASN A 13 17.48 5.85 -11.95
CA ASN A 13 18.68 5.09 -12.26
C ASN A 13 18.79 3.87 -11.33
N PRO A 14 18.86 2.63 -11.86
CA PRO A 14 18.99 1.42 -11.04
C PRO A 14 20.24 1.41 -10.15
N ASP A 15 21.36 2.02 -10.58
CA ASP A 15 22.57 2.13 -9.77
C ASP A 15 22.34 2.90 -8.47
N TYR A 16 21.45 3.90 -8.49
CA TYR A 16 21.03 4.60 -7.27
C TYR A 16 20.50 3.62 -6.24
N TRP A 17 19.57 2.76 -6.66
CA TRP A 17 18.89 1.82 -5.77
C TRP A 17 19.79 0.68 -5.34
N VAL A 18 20.66 0.18 -6.21
CA VAL A 18 21.68 -0.81 -5.83
C VAL A 18 22.56 -0.28 -4.70
N LEU A 19 23.13 0.92 -4.87
CA LEU A 19 24.01 1.52 -3.86
C LEU A 19 23.26 1.88 -2.58
N TYR A 20 22.04 2.41 -2.70
CA TYR A 20 21.17 2.70 -1.56
C TYR A 20 20.88 1.43 -0.76
N THR A 21 20.47 0.35 -1.43
CA THR A 21 20.11 -0.92 -0.78
C THR A 21 21.32 -1.60 -0.15
N MET A 22 22.46 -1.59 -0.81
CA MET A 22 23.70 -2.13 -0.24
C MET A 22 24.07 -1.42 1.05
N GLU A 23 23.93 -0.09 1.12
CA GLU A 23 24.17 0.65 2.35
C GLU A 23 23.09 0.36 3.41
N ALA A 24 21.81 0.46 3.04
CA ALA A 24 20.69 0.29 3.99
C ALA A 24 20.64 -1.10 4.62
N MET A 25 21.04 -2.13 3.88
CA MET A 25 21.06 -3.53 4.33
C MET A 25 22.45 -4.01 4.74
N ALA A 26 23.46 -3.15 4.74
CA ALA A 26 24.85 -3.49 5.03
C ALA A 26 25.37 -4.67 4.19
N ILE A 27 25.02 -4.70 2.89
CA ILE A 27 25.48 -5.75 1.97
C ILE A 27 26.94 -5.48 1.60
N SER A 28 27.82 -6.44 1.90
CA SER A 28 29.22 -6.35 1.55
C SER A 28 29.45 -6.57 0.06
N PRO A 29 30.41 -5.83 -0.59
CA PRO A 29 30.80 -6.09 -1.97
C PRO A 29 31.35 -7.51 -2.21
N GLU A 30 31.87 -8.17 -1.18
CA GLU A 30 32.39 -9.54 -1.26
C GLU A 30 31.25 -10.59 -1.20
N LYS A 31 30.05 -10.20 -0.75
CA LYS A 31 28.90 -11.10 -0.61
C LYS A 31 27.61 -10.40 -1.07
N LEU A 32 27.50 -10.25 -2.37
CA LEU A 32 26.33 -9.63 -2.99
C LEU A 32 25.11 -10.53 -2.88
N ASP A 33 23.95 -9.91 -2.63
CA ASP A 33 22.65 -10.56 -2.75
C ASP A 33 22.21 -10.57 -4.23
N ALA A 34 21.81 -11.73 -4.74
CA ALA A 34 21.37 -11.87 -6.14
C ALA A 34 20.16 -10.98 -6.47
N GLY A 35 19.33 -10.66 -5.48
CA GLY A 35 18.19 -9.75 -5.64
C GLY A 35 18.56 -8.34 -6.09
N LEU A 36 19.84 -7.92 -5.95
CA LEU A 36 20.31 -6.63 -6.48
C LEU A 36 20.16 -6.53 -8.01
N VAL A 37 20.19 -7.65 -8.74
CA VAL A 37 19.98 -7.69 -10.18
C VAL A 37 18.59 -7.25 -10.57
N CYS A 38 17.60 -7.43 -9.69
CA CYS A 38 16.22 -7.04 -9.94
C CYS A 38 16.06 -5.54 -10.21
N PHE A 39 16.93 -4.68 -9.69
CA PHE A 39 16.89 -3.24 -10.00
C PHE A 39 17.11 -2.91 -11.48
N TYR A 40 17.76 -3.81 -12.23
CA TYR A 40 17.98 -3.66 -13.67
C TYR A 40 16.92 -4.35 -14.53
N LEU A 41 16.16 -5.27 -13.92
CA LEU A 41 15.16 -6.08 -14.64
C LEU A 41 13.73 -5.60 -14.41
N PHE A 42 13.46 -4.99 -13.23
CA PHE A 42 12.11 -4.55 -12.87
C PHE A 42 11.89 -3.09 -13.25
N ASN A 43 10.63 -2.73 -13.43
CA ASN A 43 10.26 -1.33 -13.62
C ASN A 43 10.43 -0.56 -12.31
N ILE A 44 11.12 0.57 -12.34
CA ILE A 44 11.14 1.52 -11.23
C ILE A 44 9.89 2.39 -11.35
N VAL A 45 9.02 2.29 -10.36
CA VAL A 45 7.72 2.98 -10.36
C VAL A 45 7.72 4.05 -9.27
N HIS A 46 7.37 5.28 -9.65
CA HIS A 46 7.20 6.41 -8.74
C HIS A 46 5.71 6.69 -8.57
N LEU A 47 5.21 6.54 -7.34
CA LEU A 47 3.84 6.87 -6.98
C LEU A 47 3.81 8.20 -6.22
N LYS A 48 2.84 9.04 -6.56
CA LYS A 48 2.50 10.26 -5.81
C LYS A 48 1.50 9.93 -4.72
N GLU A 49 1.32 10.84 -3.79
CA GLU A 49 0.28 10.73 -2.78
C GLU A 49 -1.10 10.53 -3.44
N GLY A 50 -1.82 9.51 -2.98
CA GLY A 50 -3.14 9.15 -3.50
C GLY A 50 -3.12 8.28 -4.76
N GLU A 51 -1.95 8.03 -5.36
CA GLU A 51 -1.81 7.04 -6.43
C GLU A 51 -1.61 5.64 -5.84
N GLY A 52 -2.04 4.64 -6.58
CA GLY A 52 -1.90 3.23 -6.21
C GLY A 52 -1.44 2.39 -7.39
N ILE A 53 -1.13 1.15 -7.11
CA ILE A 53 -0.80 0.14 -8.11
C ILE A 53 -1.44 -1.18 -7.68
N PHE A 54 -2.02 -1.89 -8.64
CA PHE A 54 -2.47 -3.26 -8.44
C PHE A 54 -1.38 -4.23 -8.90
N GLN A 55 -1.07 -5.21 -8.08
CA GLN A 55 -0.11 -6.26 -8.38
C GLN A 55 -0.80 -7.62 -8.39
N ASP A 56 -0.68 -8.34 -9.52
CA ASP A 56 -1.15 -9.72 -9.63
C ASP A 56 -0.31 -10.66 -8.75
N ALA A 57 -0.92 -11.79 -8.39
CA ALA A 57 -0.20 -12.87 -7.74
C ALA A 57 0.95 -13.38 -8.62
N GLY A 58 2.06 -13.75 -8.01
CA GLY A 58 3.24 -14.28 -8.70
C GLY A 58 4.15 -13.23 -9.33
N ILE A 59 3.71 -11.97 -9.46
CA ILE A 59 4.55 -10.89 -10.01
C ILE A 59 5.52 -10.38 -8.93
N PRO A 60 6.84 -10.53 -9.14
CA PRO A 60 7.83 -10.05 -8.18
C PRO A 60 7.80 -8.53 -8.07
N HIS A 61 7.81 -8.02 -6.85
CA HIS A 61 7.85 -6.60 -6.57
C HIS A 61 8.52 -6.29 -5.22
N ALA A 62 8.93 -5.04 -5.02
CA ALA A 62 9.49 -4.57 -3.76
C ALA A 62 9.21 -3.09 -3.55
N TYR A 63 9.13 -2.68 -2.29
CA TYR A 63 9.01 -1.28 -1.89
C TYR A 63 10.39 -0.74 -1.56
N LEU A 64 10.83 0.28 -2.29
CA LEU A 64 12.19 0.82 -2.17
C LEU A 64 12.26 1.93 -1.13
N ARG A 65 11.30 2.86 -1.16
CA ARG A 65 11.24 3.98 -0.22
C ARG A 65 9.84 4.60 -0.20
N GLY A 66 9.42 5.08 0.96
CA GLY A 66 8.16 5.78 1.16
C GLY A 66 7.27 5.10 2.18
N GLN A 67 6.00 5.49 2.17
CA GLN A 67 4.94 4.92 2.98
C GLN A 67 3.78 4.55 2.08
N ASN A 68 3.17 3.41 2.32
CA ASN A 68 2.02 2.94 1.56
C ASN A 68 1.03 2.23 2.48
N VAL A 69 -0.20 2.15 2.01
CA VAL A 69 -1.21 1.23 2.55
C VAL A 69 -1.29 0.06 1.57
N GLU A 70 -1.01 -1.12 2.07
CA GLU A 70 -1.09 -2.37 1.31
C GLU A 70 -2.30 -3.16 1.75
N LEU A 71 -3.05 -3.66 0.79
CA LEU A 71 -4.20 -4.52 1.00
C LEU A 71 -4.07 -5.74 0.10
N MET A 72 -4.26 -6.92 0.67
CA MET A 72 -4.22 -8.19 -0.06
C MET A 72 -5.34 -9.13 0.40
N ALA A 73 -5.62 -10.15 -0.40
CA ALA A 73 -6.51 -11.23 0.03
C ALA A 73 -5.96 -11.92 1.29
N CYS A 74 -6.86 -12.42 2.13
CA CYS A 74 -6.49 -13.10 3.38
C CYS A 74 -5.79 -14.43 3.08
N SER A 75 -4.45 -14.38 3.00
CA SER A 75 -3.59 -15.51 2.67
C SER A 75 -2.23 -15.33 3.31
N ASP A 76 -1.66 -16.40 3.88
CA ASP A 76 -0.26 -16.45 4.33
C ASP A 76 0.71 -16.92 3.23
N ASN A 77 0.23 -17.05 2.01
CA ASN A 77 1.00 -17.58 0.88
C ASN A 77 1.94 -16.52 0.28
N VAL A 78 2.87 -16.03 1.09
CA VAL A 78 3.87 -15.03 0.69
C VAL A 78 5.24 -15.69 0.59
N ILE A 79 5.77 -15.78 -0.65
CA ILE A 79 7.12 -16.29 -0.92
C ILE A 79 8.06 -15.10 -1.17
N ARG A 80 9.25 -15.15 -0.57
CA ARG A 80 10.26 -14.08 -0.68
C ARG A 80 11.26 -14.40 -1.78
N GLY A 81 11.69 -13.37 -2.52
CA GLY A 81 12.60 -13.52 -3.66
C GLY A 81 14.06 -13.14 -3.40
N GLY A 82 14.36 -12.41 -2.33
CA GLY A 82 15.71 -11.91 -2.04
C GLY A 82 15.68 -10.59 -1.27
N LEU A 83 16.83 -9.96 -1.06
CA LEU A 83 16.99 -8.70 -0.34
C LEU A 83 16.25 -8.67 1.01
N THR A 84 16.36 -9.75 1.75
CA THR A 84 15.67 -9.94 3.03
C THR A 84 16.51 -10.80 3.98
N PRO A 85 16.49 -10.53 5.30
CA PRO A 85 17.07 -11.43 6.28
C PRO A 85 16.21 -12.68 6.58
N LYS A 86 14.98 -12.72 6.04
CA LYS A 86 14.06 -13.84 6.24
C LYS A 86 14.39 -14.99 5.30
N TYR A 87 13.95 -16.19 5.65
CA TYR A 87 14.14 -17.39 4.82
C TYR A 87 13.54 -17.20 3.43
N VAL A 88 14.29 -17.61 2.40
CA VAL A 88 13.87 -17.63 1.00
C VAL A 88 13.82 -19.07 0.54
N ASP A 89 12.64 -19.57 0.20
CA ASP A 89 12.47 -20.88 -0.41
C ASP A 89 12.57 -20.76 -1.92
N ILE A 90 13.77 -20.97 -2.45
CA ILE A 90 14.04 -20.85 -3.89
C ILE A 90 13.25 -21.89 -4.69
N VAL A 91 13.10 -23.10 -4.15
CA VAL A 91 12.41 -24.18 -4.86
C VAL A 91 10.92 -23.84 -5.01
N GLU A 92 10.30 -23.34 -3.96
CA GLU A 92 8.90 -22.93 -4.00
C GLU A 92 8.71 -21.64 -4.81
N LEU A 93 9.61 -20.67 -4.67
CA LEU A 93 9.60 -19.44 -5.47
C LEU A 93 9.56 -19.75 -6.98
N LEU A 94 10.44 -20.63 -7.45
CA LEU A 94 10.53 -20.98 -8.88
C LEU A 94 9.29 -21.69 -9.42
N LYS A 95 8.42 -22.22 -8.57
CA LYS A 95 7.15 -22.84 -9.01
C LYS A 95 6.05 -21.81 -9.24
N ILE A 96 6.09 -20.68 -8.55
CA ILE A 96 4.99 -19.72 -8.53
C ILE A 96 5.32 -18.37 -9.16
N VAL A 97 6.63 -18.04 -9.30
CA VAL A 97 7.02 -16.74 -9.84
C VAL A 97 6.64 -16.64 -11.32
N ASP A 98 6.01 -15.52 -11.65
CA ASP A 98 5.68 -15.14 -13.02
C ASP A 98 6.60 -14.01 -13.46
N CYS A 99 7.56 -14.34 -14.32
CA CYS A 99 8.56 -13.41 -14.84
C CYS A 99 8.17 -12.78 -16.20
N ARG A 100 6.87 -12.77 -16.53
CA ARG A 100 6.38 -12.08 -17.74
C ARG A 100 6.70 -10.59 -17.69
N GLU A 101 6.85 -9.98 -18.83
CA GLU A 101 6.89 -8.52 -18.95
C GLU A 101 5.57 -7.92 -18.47
N VAL A 102 5.66 -6.94 -17.57
CA VAL A 102 4.52 -6.22 -17.03
C VAL A 102 4.74 -4.73 -17.20
N THR A 103 3.75 -4.03 -17.73
CA THR A 103 3.69 -2.56 -17.69
C THR A 103 2.84 -2.15 -16.50
N PRO A 104 3.45 -1.64 -15.41
CA PRO A 104 2.71 -1.24 -14.22
C PRO A 104 1.70 -0.16 -14.53
N GLN A 105 0.46 -0.34 -14.11
CA GLN A 105 -0.61 0.64 -14.29
C GLN A 105 -0.81 1.41 -12.99
N ILE A 106 -0.51 2.72 -13.03
CA ILE A 106 -0.80 3.62 -11.90
C ILE A 106 -2.30 3.91 -11.92
N ILE A 107 -2.95 3.69 -10.78
CA ILE A 107 -4.37 3.92 -10.57
C ILE A 107 -4.56 5.05 -9.57
N SER A 108 -5.62 5.84 -9.78
CA SER A 108 -6.06 6.86 -8.82
C SER A 108 -7.44 6.50 -8.30
N ALA A 109 -7.71 6.91 -7.06
CA ALA A 109 -9.01 6.70 -6.47
C ALA A 109 -10.08 7.51 -7.23
N ALA A 110 -11.10 6.83 -7.73
CA ALA A 110 -12.23 7.44 -8.43
C ALA A 110 -13.34 7.81 -7.44
N PRO A 111 -13.94 9.01 -7.53
CA PRO A 111 -15.01 9.42 -6.63
C PRO A 111 -16.24 8.52 -6.81
N GLN A 112 -16.78 8.03 -5.70
CA GLN A 112 -18.08 7.38 -5.62
C GLN A 112 -19.15 8.39 -5.19
N ASN A 113 -18.75 9.31 -4.30
CA ASN A 113 -19.51 10.45 -3.86
C ASN A 113 -18.55 11.59 -3.44
N GLN A 114 -19.00 12.56 -2.67
CA GLN A 114 -18.18 13.70 -2.22
C GLN A 114 -17.08 13.29 -1.23
N SER A 115 -17.24 12.18 -0.52
CA SER A 115 -16.37 11.75 0.57
C SER A 115 -15.66 10.42 0.33
N GLU A 116 -16.21 9.56 -0.54
CA GLU A 116 -15.65 8.23 -0.82
C GLU A 116 -15.02 8.18 -2.22
N PHE A 117 -13.75 7.73 -2.27
CA PHE A 117 -12.95 7.59 -3.49
C PHE A 117 -12.38 6.17 -3.54
N THR A 118 -12.79 5.37 -4.51
CA THR A 118 -12.43 3.94 -4.59
C THR A 118 -11.36 3.68 -5.64
N TYR A 119 -10.36 2.87 -5.28
CA TYR A 119 -9.37 2.35 -6.22
C TYR A 119 -9.96 1.14 -6.95
N LYS A 120 -10.06 1.24 -8.27
CA LYS A 120 -10.58 0.13 -9.08
C LYS A 120 -9.52 -0.95 -9.26
N THR A 121 -9.82 -2.15 -8.82
CA THR A 121 -8.98 -3.35 -8.98
C THR A 121 -9.77 -4.46 -9.67
N PRO A 122 -9.13 -5.41 -10.37
CA PRO A 122 -9.82 -6.47 -11.09
C PRO A 122 -10.25 -7.65 -10.21
N VAL A 123 -10.02 -7.57 -8.89
CA VAL A 123 -10.30 -8.66 -7.95
C VAL A 123 -11.60 -8.45 -7.20
N LYS A 124 -12.15 -9.56 -6.69
CA LYS A 124 -13.38 -9.57 -5.88
C LYS A 124 -13.12 -9.85 -4.40
N ASP A 125 -11.87 -10.09 -4.04
CA ASP A 125 -11.46 -10.48 -2.68
C ASP A 125 -11.32 -9.29 -1.75
N PHE A 126 -11.08 -8.10 -2.31
CA PHE A 126 -10.95 -6.85 -1.55
C PHE A 126 -11.21 -5.62 -2.41
N ALA A 127 -11.56 -4.54 -1.75
CA ALA A 127 -11.61 -3.19 -2.30
C ALA A 127 -10.98 -2.21 -1.32
N LEU A 128 -10.27 -1.20 -1.84
CA LEU A 128 -9.70 -0.11 -1.07
C LEU A 128 -10.41 1.20 -1.46
N ALA A 129 -10.88 1.92 -0.46
CA ALA A 129 -11.42 3.26 -0.64
C ALA A 129 -10.71 4.26 0.28
N GLN A 130 -10.65 5.50 -0.14
CA GLN A 130 -10.26 6.64 0.68
C GLN A 130 -11.52 7.38 1.11
N ILE A 131 -11.70 7.58 2.41
CA ILE A 131 -12.79 8.36 2.99
C ILE A 131 -12.22 9.69 3.43
N ARG A 132 -12.74 10.79 2.90
CA ARG A 132 -12.34 12.17 3.21
C ARG A 132 -13.47 12.88 3.92
N VAL A 133 -13.15 13.57 5.00
CA VAL A 133 -14.10 14.38 5.78
C VAL A 133 -13.53 15.78 5.92
N GLU A 134 -14.23 16.75 5.39
CA GLU A 134 -13.85 18.16 5.52
C GLU A 134 -14.08 18.67 6.94
N ALA A 135 -13.39 19.76 7.30
CA ALA A 135 -13.52 20.35 8.64
C ALA A 135 -14.98 20.73 8.95
N GLN A 136 -15.46 20.32 10.13
CA GLN A 136 -16.82 20.55 10.61
C GLN A 136 -17.91 19.90 9.72
N GLN A 137 -17.53 18.95 8.89
CA GLN A 137 -18.45 18.16 8.06
C GLN A 137 -18.60 16.74 8.60
N HIS A 138 -19.60 16.07 8.08
CA HIS A 138 -19.82 14.64 8.31
C HIS A 138 -20.11 13.94 6.99
N THR A 139 -19.89 12.65 6.98
CA THR A 139 -20.27 11.76 5.88
C THR A 139 -20.89 10.50 6.43
N GLU A 140 -21.87 9.97 5.70
CA GLU A 140 -22.45 8.67 6.00
C GLU A 140 -21.73 7.60 5.19
N LEU A 141 -21.41 6.49 5.84
CA LEU A 141 -20.80 5.32 5.24
C LEU A 141 -21.67 4.11 5.51
N THR A 142 -22.26 3.57 4.45
CA THR A 142 -23.06 2.33 4.50
C THR A 142 -22.19 1.18 4.00
N LEU A 143 -22.01 0.17 4.83
CA LEU A 143 -21.26 -1.04 4.52
C LEU A 143 -22.19 -2.24 4.43
N GLN A 144 -22.24 -2.90 3.27
CA GLN A 144 -22.92 -4.18 3.10
C GLN A 144 -22.05 -5.36 3.58
N SER A 145 -20.72 -5.21 3.48
CA SER A 145 -19.74 -6.16 3.99
C SER A 145 -18.98 -5.55 5.16
N ALA A 146 -18.36 -6.38 5.98
CA ALA A 146 -17.45 -5.88 7.01
C ALA A 146 -16.27 -5.13 6.40
N GLY A 147 -15.74 -4.14 7.12
CA GLY A 147 -14.61 -3.35 6.69
C GLY A 147 -13.69 -2.96 7.84
N THR A 148 -12.46 -2.58 7.49
CA THR A 148 -11.50 -2.00 8.42
C THR A 148 -11.17 -0.59 7.97
N LEU A 149 -11.40 0.38 8.84
CA LEU A 149 -11.05 1.78 8.64
C LEU A 149 -9.74 2.10 9.36
N LEU A 150 -8.78 2.71 8.66
CA LEU A 150 -7.50 3.16 9.19
C LEU A 150 -7.36 4.68 8.99
N VAL A 151 -7.25 5.44 10.07
CA VAL A 151 -7.08 6.91 10.01
C VAL A 151 -5.65 7.26 9.61
N MET A 152 -5.52 8.01 8.51
CA MET A 152 -4.22 8.45 7.98
C MET A 152 -3.88 9.88 8.39
N GLN A 153 -4.89 10.73 8.55
CA GLN A 153 -4.70 12.12 8.95
C GLN A 153 -5.88 12.62 9.76
N GLY A 154 -5.59 13.43 10.78
CA GLY A 154 -6.58 14.07 11.63
C GLY A 154 -7.13 13.13 12.71
N GLU A 155 -8.30 13.49 13.19
CA GLU A 155 -9.09 12.76 14.18
C GLU A 155 -10.50 12.59 13.63
N LEU A 156 -10.98 11.36 13.56
CA LEU A 156 -12.30 11.00 13.05
C LEU A 156 -13.14 10.40 14.17
N LYS A 157 -14.33 10.93 14.36
CA LYS A 157 -15.36 10.35 15.21
C LYS A 157 -16.30 9.52 14.34
N ILE A 158 -16.41 8.23 14.66
CA ILE A 158 -17.26 7.27 14.00
C ILE A 158 -18.43 6.99 14.94
N GLN A 159 -19.64 7.13 14.44
CA GLN A 159 -20.83 6.96 15.27
C GLN A 159 -21.85 6.04 14.59
N GLU A 160 -22.27 5.01 15.31
CA GLU A 160 -23.44 4.19 15.05
C GLU A 160 -24.22 4.10 16.35
N LYS A 161 -25.35 4.80 16.44
CA LYS A 161 -26.08 4.97 17.71
C LYS A 161 -26.49 3.63 18.32
N PRO A 162 -26.29 3.40 19.64
CA PRO A 162 -25.82 4.40 20.64
C PRO A 162 -24.31 4.52 20.77
N THR A 163 -23.53 3.80 20.00
CA THR A 163 -22.05 3.70 20.13
C THR A 163 -21.35 4.81 19.34
N ALA A 164 -20.29 5.35 19.91
CA ALA A 164 -19.37 6.26 19.22
C ALA A 164 -17.93 5.93 19.58
N LEU A 165 -17.03 6.07 18.59
CA LEU A 165 -15.61 5.83 18.74
C LEU A 165 -14.85 7.00 18.09
N THR A 166 -13.82 7.50 18.77
CA THR A 166 -12.93 8.52 18.20
C THR A 166 -11.59 7.88 17.89
N LEU A 167 -11.14 8.02 16.65
CA LEU A 167 -9.87 7.50 16.15
C LEU A 167 -8.94 8.64 15.76
N LYS A 168 -7.69 8.52 16.15
CA LYS A 168 -6.59 9.41 15.77
C LYS A 168 -5.78 8.78 14.63
N GLN A 169 -4.90 9.58 14.06
CA GLN A 169 -3.94 9.11 13.06
C GLN A 169 -3.21 7.84 13.51
N GLY A 170 -3.20 6.81 12.66
CA GLY A 170 -2.62 5.49 12.91
C GLY A 170 -3.54 4.52 13.67
N GLU A 171 -4.69 4.97 14.17
CA GLU A 171 -5.67 4.10 14.80
C GLU A 171 -6.67 3.55 13.78
N SER A 172 -7.19 2.37 14.06
CA SER A 172 -8.13 1.68 13.18
C SER A 172 -9.35 1.15 13.94
N ALA A 173 -10.44 0.96 13.20
CA ALA A 173 -11.63 0.29 13.69
C ALA A 173 -12.13 -0.74 12.69
N PHE A 174 -12.67 -1.83 13.21
CA PHE A 174 -13.45 -2.79 12.46
C PHE A 174 -14.92 -2.37 12.48
N ILE A 175 -15.53 -2.30 11.29
CA ILE A 175 -16.94 -1.98 11.09
C ILE A 175 -17.63 -3.25 10.60
N THR A 176 -18.69 -3.65 11.26
CA THR A 176 -19.42 -4.88 10.91
C THR A 176 -20.19 -4.73 9.59
N ALA A 177 -20.57 -5.85 9.00
CA ALA A 177 -21.47 -5.84 7.85
C ALA A 177 -22.84 -5.24 8.22
N ASP A 178 -23.53 -4.70 7.23
CA ASP A 178 -24.87 -4.09 7.33
C ASP A 178 -24.92 -2.89 8.30
N SER A 179 -23.76 -2.24 8.52
CA SER A 179 -23.64 -1.03 9.35
C SER A 179 -23.86 0.23 8.53
N ASN A 180 -24.46 1.23 9.20
CA ASN A 180 -24.56 2.60 8.70
C ASN A 180 -23.94 3.53 9.74
N VAL A 181 -22.71 3.99 9.46
CA VAL A 181 -21.93 4.82 10.38
C VAL A 181 -21.82 6.24 9.86
N GLU A 182 -21.95 7.20 10.78
CA GLU A 182 -21.64 8.59 10.54
C GLU A 182 -20.18 8.88 10.92
N ILE A 183 -19.40 9.47 10.02
CA ILE A 183 -18.01 9.86 10.27
C ILE A 183 -17.91 11.38 10.26
N MET A 184 -17.37 11.95 11.32
CA MET A 184 -17.25 13.38 11.54
C MET A 184 -15.80 13.75 11.85
N SER A 185 -15.42 15.00 11.52
CA SER A 185 -14.15 15.58 11.92
C SER A 185 -14.29 17.07 12.21
N GLU A 186 -13.70 17.54 13.31
CA GLU A 186 -13.67 18.97 13.63
C GLU A 186 -12.69 19.76 12.73
N LYS A 187 -11.56 19.13 12.39
CA LYS A 187 -10.44 19.78 11.67
C LYS A 187 -10.24 19.25 10.25
N GLY A 188 -11.08 18.33 9.83
CA GLY A 188 -10.87 17.57 8.61
C GLY A 188 -9.90 16.40 8.81
N GLY A 189 -9.96 15.44 7.91
CA GLY A 189 -9.09 14.26 7.93
C GLY A 189 -9.47 13.25 6.88
N TYR A 190 -8.67 12.21 6.79
CA TYR A 190 -9.01 11.10 5.91
C TYR A 190 -8.54 9.76 6.47
N ALA A 191 -9.21 8.72 6.01
CA ALA A 191 -8.93 7.34 6.34
C ALA A 191 -8.92 6.48 5.07
N PHE A 192 -8.27 5.33 5.14
CA PHE A 192 -8.49 4.24 4.19
C PHE A 192 -9.49 3.23 4.75
N LEU A 193 -10.35 2.76 3.87
CA LEU A 193 -11.34 1.71 4.16
C LEU A 193 -11.02 0.49 3.29
N ALA A 194 -10.66 -0.61 3.95
CA ALA A 194 -10.57 -1.94 3.37
C ALA A 194 -11.92 -2.65 3.54
N LYS A 195 -12.52 -3.11 2.45
CA LYS A 195 -13.83 -3.80 2.45
C LYS A 195 -13.88 -4.84 1.33
N LEU A 196 -14.95 -5.61 1.24
CA LEU A 196 -15.29 -6.34 0.01
C LEU A 196 -15.88 -5.37 -1.03
N PRO A 197 -15.71 -5.68 -2.32
CA PRO A 197 -16.30 -4.89 -3.41
C PRO A 197 -17.82 -4.83 -3.36
#